data_f185cb9655a32f75b9843297541faa8f
#
_entry.id   f185cb9655a32f75b9843297541faa8f
#
_cell.length_a   1.000
_cell.length_b   1.000
_cell.length_c   1.000
_cell.angle_alpha   90.00
_cell.angle_beta   90.00
_cell.angle_gamma   90.00
#
_symmetry.space_group_name_H-M   'P 1'
#
loop_
_entity.id
_entity.type
_entity.pdbx_description
1 polymer ?
#
loop_
_entity_poly.entity_id
_entity_poly.type
_entity_poly.pdbx_seq_one_letter_code
_entity_poly.pdbx_strand_id
1 'polypeptide(L)'
;MEQDKILRTLRGLMLAINLVLVVYYSLVRGLTPLRIAAGFSARDFLSVTGQVPAPPWQMAALSLGLFVPLAALILGKDYLPPDRPALRASVFAAEILLAAAEVVSLDFYYRGFFLMVLADLVYTAQEKYGRVCTIAVLTLLYALSDYSIASVAFPSIPVQQYLSYYTDAFHSWFSGVESLLTSLHVLLFVVFLVLLFLGQKAENTRVQQLNAQLQESYRQLQEYADKTEHMAELRERNRLAREIHDTLGHTLTGIIMTTDASLVLMDAAPDQAKKQLQLANRTARDGLNDVRRSINALRPDALEHSDFAEALENTIEKFCLTTSAMVTYTQNAGELDFAPDEEEAIYRVIQESLTNAVRHGQARNIEVRLDRDGDQLTITVRDDGTGMPAGKKEGFGLRHMRERLELLHGSLHYGNRPAEEGGGFELTARLQPRQKGEENI
;
A
#
# COMPACT_ATOMS: atom_id res chain seq x y z
N MET A 1 -4.46 5.14 24.51
CA MET A 1 -3.91 5.18 25.87
C MET A 1 -4.99 5.09 26.97
N GLU A 2 -6.04 5.92 26.97
CA GLU A 2 -7.11 5.87 27.97
C GLU A 2 -8.00 4.62 27.80
N GLN A 3 -8.39 4.29 26.59
CA GLN A 3 -9.19 3.10 26.28
C GLN A 3 -8.50 1.80 26.67
N ASP A 4 -7.19 1.66 26.40
CA ASP A 4 -6.43 0.46 26.81
C ASP A 4 -6.39 0.29 28.32
N LYS A 5 -6.30 1.40 29.06
CA LYS A 5 -6.36 1.37 30.52
C LYS A 5 -7.70 0.87 31.03
N ILE A 6 -8.79 1.32 30.39
CA ILE A 6 -10.16 0.85 30.73
C ILE A 6 -10.30 -0.63 30.44
N LEU A 7 -9.88 -1.10 29.26
CA LEU A 7 -9.95 -2.51 28.87
C LEU A 7 -9.13 -3.41 29.81
N ARG A 8 -7.93 -2.99 30.20
CA ARG A 8 -7.12 -3.71 31.21
C ARG A 8 -7.79 -3.75 32.57
N THR A 9 -8.43 -2.67 33.00
CA THR A 9 -9.18 -2.63 34.25
C THR A 9 -10.38 -3.59 34.23
N LEU A 10 -11.16 -3.60 33.14
CA LEU A 10 -12.28 -4.53 32.96
C LEU A 10 -11.82 -5.99 32.98
N ARG A 11 -10.71 -6.30 32.31
CA ARG A 11 -10.10 -7.64 32.33
C ARG A 11 -9.67 -8.05 33.74
N GLY A 12 -9.09 -7.13 34.50
CA GLY A 12 -8.76 -7.35 35.92
C GLY A 12 -9.98 -7.61 36.80
N LEU A 13 -11.07 -6.88 36.58
CA LEU A 13 -12.34 -7.08 37.32
C LEU A 13 -12.97 -8.43 36.98
N MET A 14 -12.97 -8.83 35.69
CA MET A 14 -13.45 -10.16 35.29
C MET A 14 -12.63 -11.27 35.95
N LEU A 15 -11.30 -11.12 36.04
CA LEU A 15 -10.42 -12.05 36.73
C LEU A 15 -10.73 -12.13 38.23
N ALA A 16 -10.97 -10.99 38.87
CA ALA A 16 -11.33 -10.93 40.28
C ALA A 16 -12.67 -11.64 40.57
N ILE A 17 -13.68 -11.46 39.69
CA ILE A 17 -14.97 -12.18 39.83
C ILE A 17 -14.77 -13.68 39.66
N ASN A 18 -13.96 -14.13 38.69
CA ASN A 18 -13.63 -15.53 38.51
C ASN A 18 -12.97 -16.12 39.77
N LEU A 19 -12.00 -15.39 40.38
CA LEU A 19 -11.38 -15.82 41.63
C LEU A 19 -12.42 -15.97 42.75
N VAL A 20 -13.32 -14.99 42.92
CA VAL A 20 -14.36 -15.02 43.94
C VAL A 20 -15.25 -16.24 43.74
N LEU A 21 -15.65 -16.56 42.50
CA LEU A 21 -16.48 -17.71 42.18
C LEU A 21 -15.75 -19.05 42.42
N VAL A 22 -14.45 -19.14 42.07
CA VAL A 22 -13.61 -20.31 42.40
C VAL A 22 -13.61 -20.57 43.89
N VAL A 23 -13.33 -19.54 44.70
CA VAL A 23 -13.35 -19.68 46.18
C VAL A 23 -14.75 -20.04 46.68
N TYR A 24 -15.76 -19.42 46.11
CA TYR A 24 -17.16 -19.61 46.50
C TYR A 24 -17.65 -21.07 46.33
N TYR A 25 -17.43 -21.66 45.14
CA TYR A 25 -17.76 -23.06 44.87
C TYR A 25 -16.86 -24.02 45.66
N SER A 26 -15.58 -23.73 45.78
CA SER A 26 -14.65 -24.55 46.56
C SER A 26 -15.01 -24.61 48.03
N LEU A 27 -15.47 -23.51 48.62
CA LEU A 27 -15.95 -23.47 50.01
C LEU A 27 -17.20 -24.32 50.22
N VAL A 28 -18.20 -24.18 49.33
CA VAL A 28 -19.44 -25.01 49.47
C VAL A 28 -19.12 -26.48 49.34
N ARG A 29 -18.36 -26.87 48.30
CA ARG A 29 -18.01 -28.30 48.10
C ARG A 29 -17.12 -28.83 49.21
N GLY A 30 -16.24 -27.99 49.77
CA GLY A 30 -15.32 -28.37 50.85
C GLY A 30 -15.98 -28.47 52.21
N LEU A 31 -16.89 -27.54 52.55
CA LEU A 31 -17.52 -27.52 53.89
C LEU A 31 -18.73 -28.46 54.02
N THR A 32 -19.46 -28.70 52.93
CA THR A 32 -20.65 -29.54 52.96
C THR A 32 -20.38 -30.99 53.39
N PRO A 33 -19.34 -31.70 52.90
CA PRO A 33 -19.01 -33.03 53.36
C PRO A 33 -18.73 -33.11 54.88
N LEU A 34 -18.05 -32.07 55.41
CA LEU A 34 -17.80 -31.98 56.87
C LEU A 34 -19.12 -31.84 57.64
N ARG A 35 -20.04 -31.06 57.13
CA ARG A 35 -21.38 -30.87 57.71
C ARG A 35 -22.23 -32.13 57.63
N ILE A 36 -22.21 -32.85 56.50
CA ILE A 36 -22.91 -34.15 56.32
C ILE A 36 -22.35 -35.19 57.28
N ALA A 37 -21.03 -35.24 57.45
CA ALA A 37 -20.40 -36.14 58.38
C ALA A 37 -20.79 -35.82 59.83
N ALA A 38 -20.79 -34.55 60.24
CA ALA A 38 -21.20 -34.11 61.57
C ALA A 38 -22.72 -34.36 61.86
N GLY A 39 -23.57 -34.30 60.84
CA GLY A 39 -24.99 -34.54 60.93
C GLY A 39 -25.41 -36.01 60.78
N PHE A 40 -24.50 -36.97 60.67
CA PHE A 40 -24.69 -38.37 60.37
C PHE A 40 -25.56 -38.69 59.15
N SER A 41 -25.62 -37.75 58.17
CA SER A 41 -26.42 -37.81 56.93
C SER A 41 -25.68 -38.41 55.75
N ALA A 42 -24.47 -38.96 55.93
CA ALA A 42 -23.61 -39.47 54.86
C ALA A 42 -24.30 -40.59 54.04
N ARG A 43 -25.11 -41.46 54.67
CA ARG A 43 -25.84 -42.51 53.97
C ARG A 43 -26.88 -41.94 53.01
N ASP A 44 -27.60 -40.93 53.44
CA ASP A 44 -28.64 -40.28 52.62
C ASP A 44 -28.01 -39.54 51.44
N PHE A 45 -26.93 -38.84 51.69
CA PHE A 45 -26.15 -38.17 50.58
C PHE A 45 -25.66 -39.19 49.54
N LEU A 46 -25.01 -40.26 49.97
CA LEU A 46 -24.51 -41.32 49.10
C LEU A 46 -25.60 -42.06 48.33
N SER A 47 -26.77 -42.26 48.97
CA SER A 47 -27.91 -42.93 48.31
C SER A 47 -28.48 -42.13 47.15
N VAL A 48 -28.39 -40.80 47.21
CA VAL A 48 -28.85 -39.88 46.15
C VAL A 48 -27.75 -39.62 45.10
N THR A 49 -26.50 -39.42 45.51
CA THR A 49 -25.42 -39.04 44.63
C THR A 49 -24.68 -40.21 44.01
N GLY A 50 -24.69 -41.38 44.64
CA GLY A 50 -23.94 -42.54 44.21
C GLY A 50 -22.42 -42.42 44.26
N GLN A 51 -21.91 -41.26 44.70
CA GLN A 51 -20.50 -40.92 44.68
C GLN A 51 -20.00 -40.33 45.98
N VAL A 52 -18.77 -40.67 46.34
CA VAL A 52 -18.07 -40.05 47.45
C VAL A 52 -17.42 -38.75 47.01
N PRO A 53 -17.78 -37.60 47.63
CA PRO A 53 -17.15 -36.34 47.28
C PRO A 53 -15.64 -36.36 47.59
N ALA A 54 -14.83 -35.71 46.74
CA ALA A 54 -13.40 -35.61 46.99
C ALA A 54 -13.10 -34.84 48.29
N PRO A 55 -11.96 -35.11 48.96
CA PRO A 55 -11.59 -34.42 50.18
C PRO A 55 -11.59 -32.89 50.00
N PRO A 56 -12.11 -32.10 50.97
CA PRO A 56 -12.25 -30.64 50.86
C PRO A 56 -10.99 -29.92 50.47
N TRP A 57 -9.85 -30.31 51.05
CA TRP A 57 -8.55 -29.66 50.76
C TRP A 57 -8.05 -29.95 49.35
N GLN A 58 -8.33 -31.12 48.77
CA GLN A 58 -7.94 -31.45 47.40
C GLN A 58 -8.69 -30.59 46.38
N MET A 59 -9.99 -30.35 46.61
CA MET A 59 -10.81 -29.53 45.73
C MET A 59 -10.34 -28.10 45.72
N ALA A 60 -10.10 -27.50 46.90
CA ALA A 60 -9.59 -26.13 47.00
C ALA A 60 -8.18 -26.00 46.43
N ALA A 61 -7.29 -26.98 46.71
CA ALA A 61 -5.94 -26.98 46.18
C ALA A 61 -5.91 -27.12 44.64
N LEU A 62 -6.78 -27.96 44.08
CA LEU A 62 -6.86 -28.17 42.63
C LEU A 62 -7.38 -26.91 41.93
N SER A 63 -8.51 -26.35 42.37
CA SER A 63 -9.11 -25.17 41.74
C SER A 63 -8.19 -23.94 41.86
N LEU A 64 -7.61 -23.65 43.04
CA LEU A 64 -6.65 -22.53 43.17
C LEU A 64 -5.35 -22.81 42.43
N GLY A 65 -4.89 -24.07 42.40
CA GLY A 65 -3.71 -24.52 41.70
C GLY A 65 -3.82 -24.38 40.17
N LEU A 66 -5.01 -24.48 39.59
CA LEU A 66 -5.28 -24.26 38.16
C LEU A 66 -5.57 -22.79 37.89
N PHE A 67 -6.26 -22.08 38.78
CA PHE A 67 -6.58 -20.66 38.58
C PHE A 67 -5.35 -19.75 38.60
N VAL A 68 -4.39 -19.98 39.51
CA VAL A 68 -3.19 -19.14 39.64
C VAL A 68 -2.37 -19.09 38.34
N PRO A 69 -1.98 -20.22 37.72
CA PRO A 69 -1.27 -20.19 36.44
C PRO A 69 -2.13 -19.60 35.31
N LEU A 70 -3.46 -19.84 35.28
CA LEU A 70 -4.34 -19.20 34.30
C LEU A 70 -4.29 -17.67 34.42
N ALA A 71 -4.43 -17.17 35.66
CA ALA A 71 -4.35 -15.73 35.93
C ALA A 71 -2.97 -15.16 35.57
N ALA A 72 -1.89 -15.88 35.88
CA ALA A 72 -0.53 -15.47 35.56
C ALA A 72 -0.29 -15.40 34.03
N LEU A 73 -0.82 -16.34 33.25
CA LEU A 73 -0.74 -16.30 31.79
C LEU A 73 -1.50 -15.10 31.21
N ILE A 74 -2.73 -14.88 31.67
CA ILE A 74 -3.57 -13.76 31.20
C ILE A 74 -2.91 -12.40 31.51
N LEU A 75 -2.38 -12.21 32.72
CA LEU A 75 -1.73 -10.96 33.11
C LEU A 75 -0.31 -10.82 32.52
N GLY A 76 0.41 -11.92 32.36
CA GLY A 76 1.77 -11.95 31.86
C GLY A 76 1.90 -11.74 30.34
N LYS A 77 0.83 -11.97 29.60
CA LYS A 77 0.82 -11.90 28.14
C LYS A 77 1.17 -10.50 27.60
N ASP A 78 0.83 -9.44 28.32
CA ASP A 78 1.14 -8.06 27.95
C ASP A 78 2.66 -7.81 27.87
N TYR A 79 3.48 -8.66 28.51
CA TYR A 79 4.94 -8.60 28.52
C TYR A 79 5.61 -9.51 27.47
N LEU A 80 4.82 -10.29 26.72
CA LEU A 80 5.37 -11.18 25.70
C LEU A 80 5.77 -10.39 24.44
N PRO A 81 6.96 -10.69 23.88
CA PRO A 81 7.43 -10.02 22.67
C PRO A 81 6.47 -10.27 21.48
N PRO A 82 6.16 -9.21 20.69
CA PRO A 82 5.26 -9.33 19.54
C PRO A 82 5.79 -10.25 18.44
N ASP A 83 7.11 -10.42 18.35
CA ASP A 83 7.81 -11.06 17.23
C ASP A 83 7.82 -12.60 17.32
N ARG A 84 7.16 -13.20 18.35
CA ARG A 84 7.11 -14.65 18.56
C ARG A 84 5.69 -15.21 18.49
N PRO A 85 5.11 -15.37 17.29
CA PRO A 85 3.72 -15.83 17.14
C PRO A 85 3.51 -17.24 17.68
N ALA A 86 4.46 -18.16 17.52
CA ALA A 86 4.38 -19.52 18.06
C ALA A 86 4.28 -19.54 19.60
N LEU A 87 5.05 -18.69 20.30
CA LEU A 87 4.98 -18.57 21.75
C LEU A 87 3.61 -18.03 22.20
N ARG A 88 3.08 -17.03 21.50
CA ARG A 88 1.73 -16.51 21.78
C ARG A 88 0.65 -17.57 21.57
N ALA A 89 0.72 -18.34 20.48
CA ALA A 89 -0.20 -19.41 20.21
C ALA A 89 -0.14 -20.52 21.30
N SER A 90 1.05 -20.89 21.77
CA SER A 90 1.19 -21.86 22.86
C SER A 90 0.65 -21.37 24.19
N VAL A 91 0.79 -20.08 24.50
CA VAL A 91 0.20 -19.45 25.69
C VAL A 91 -1.34 -19.47 25.60
N PHE A 92 -1.93 -19.13 24.44
CA PHE A 92 -3.38 -19.25 24.24
C PHE A 92 -3.88 -20.69 24.39
N ALA A 93 -3.18 -21.66 23.83
CA ALA A 93 -3.54 -23.06 23.99
C ALA A 93 -3.49 -23.48 25.47
N ALA A 94 -2.49 -23.03 26.21
CA ALA A 94 -2.38 -23.29 27.65
C ALA A 94 -3.52 -22.63 28.44
N GLU A 95 -3.93 -21.39 28.12
CA GLU A 95 -5.07 -20.72 28.73
C GLU A 95 -6.39 -21.49 28.51
N ILE A 96 -6.63 -21.96 27.28
CA ILE A 96 -7.82 -22.75 26.97
C ILE A 96 -7.82 -24.05 27.74
N LEU A 97 -6.70 -24.75 27.81
CA LEU A 97 -6.54 -26.00 28.54
C LEU A 97 -6.75 -25.80 30.06
N LEU A 98 -6.14 -24.74 30.61
CA LEU A 98 -6.30 -24.41 32.03
C LEU A 98 -7.75 -24.00 32.37
N ALA A 99 -8.39 -23.20 31.50
CA ALA A 99 -9.79 -22.83 31.67
C ALA A 99 -10.71 -24.06 31.60
N ALA A 100 -10.47 -24.98 30.66
CA ALA A 100 -11.21 -26.23 30.58
C ALA A 100 -11.00 -27.13 31.81
N ALA A 101 -9.75 -27.25 32.26
CA ALA A 101 -9.42 -28.00 33.48
C ALA A 101 -10.10 -27.37 34.72
N GLU A 102 -10.14 -26.04 34.80
CA GLU A 102 -10.83 -25.33 35.90
C GLU A 102 -12.33 -25.58 35.90
N VAL A 103 -12.98 -25.52 34.73
CA VAL A 103 -14.41 -25.85 34.60
C VAL A 103 -14.71 -27.29 35.06
N VAL A 104 -13.85 -28.23 34.65
CA VAL A 104 -13.97 -29.64 35.10
C VAL A 104 -13.71 -29.76 36.60
N SER A 105 -12.72 -29.07 37.16
CA SER A 105 -12.43 -29.10 38.61
C SER A 105 -13.60 -28.60 39.46
N LEU A 106 -14.42 -27.69 38.90
CA LEU A 106 -15.62 -27.16 39.53
C LEU A 106 -16.90 -27.94 39.17
N ASP A 107 -16.82 -29.17 38.64
CA ASP A 107 -17.95 -29.99 38.19
C ASP A 107 -18.92 -29.25 37.27
N PHE A 108 -18.42 -28.41 36.38
CA PHE A 108 -19.17 -27.61 35.40
C PHE A 108 -20.17 -26.59 36.03
N TYR A 109 -20.00 -26.23 37.29
CA TYR A 109 -20.89 -25.25 37.93
C TYR A 109 -20.70 -23.84 37.35
N TYR A 110 -19.51 -23.53 36.92
CA TYR A 110 -19.18 -22.21 36.39
C TYR A 110 -18.30 -22.29 35.14
N ARG A 111 -18.77 -21.69 34.07
CA ARG A 111 -18.13 -21.70 32.74
C ARG A 111 -17.58 -20.34 32.30
N GLY A 112 -17.66 -19.29 33.14
CA GLY A 112 -17.25 -17.94 32.82
C GLY A 112 -15.76 -17.79 32.48
N PHE A 113 -14.92 -18.76 32.82
CA PHE A 113 -13.51 -18.80 32.44
C PHE A 113 -13.33 -18.73 30.92
N PHE A 114 -14.19 -19.38 30.13
CA PHE A 114 -14.13 -19.31 28.68
C PHE A 114 -14.46 -17.91 28.16
N LEU A 115 -15.38 -17.16 28.80
CA LEU A 115 -15.66 -15.77 28.42
C LEU A 115 -14.45 -14.88 28.70
N MET A 116 -13.74 -15.15 29.79
CA MET A 116 -12.52 -14.41 30.11
C MET A 116 -11.38 -14.67 29.13
N VAL A 117 -11.13 -15.95 28.80
CA VAL A 117 -10.12 -16.33 27.80
C VAL A 117 -10.51 -15.79 26.42
N LEU A 118 -11.81 -15.76 26.10
CA LEU A 118 -12.33 -15.19 24.89
C LEU A 118 -12.09 -13.67 24.83
N ALA A 119 -12.34 -12.95 25.92
CA ALA A 119 -12.05 -11.52 26.00
C ALA A 119 -10.57 -11.23 25.81
N ASP A 120 -9.70 -12.02 26.44
CA ASP A 120 -8.26 -11.90 26.32
C ASP A 120 -7.77 -12.21 24.90
N LEU A 121 -8.30 -13.24 24.28
CA LEU A 121 -7.99 -13.60 22.89
C LEU A 121 -8.37 -12.48 21.92
N VAL A 122 -9.60 -11.95 22.00
CA VAL A 122 -10.07 -10.91 21.07
C VAL A 122 -9.26 -9.63 21.23
N TYR A 123 -8.79 -9.33 22.44
CA TYR A 123 -7.94 -8.18 22.71
C TYR A 123 -6.51 -8.33 22.16
N THR A 124 -5.91 -9.52 22.25
CA THR A 124 -4.48 -9.73 21.99
C THR A 124 -4.15 -10.40 20.65
N ALA A 125 -5.10 -11.11 20.01
CA ALA A 125 -4.84 -11.84 18.77
C ALA A 125 -4.78 -10.92 17.55
N GLN A 126 -3.70 -11.03 16.77
CA GLN A 126 -3.45 -10.24 15.56
C GLN A 126 -3.89 -10.95 14.27
N GLU A 127 -3.84 -12.28 14.21
CA GLU A 127 -4.16 -13.04 13.00
C GLU A 127 -5.67 -13.27 12.83
N LYS A 128 -6.19 -12.91 11.65
CA LYS A 128 -7.64 -12.93 11.37
C LYS A 128 -8.24 -14.36 11.38
N TYR A 129 -7.60 -15.31 10.71
CA TYR A 129 -8.13 -16.68 10.56
C TYR A 129 -7.96 -17.49 11.85
N GLY A 130 -6.81 -17.42 12.49
CA GLY A 130 -6.58 -18.07 13.79
C GLY A 130 -7.56 -17.58 14.84
N ARG A 131 -7.86 -16.28 14.86
CA ARG A 131 -8.84 -15.67 15.76
C ARG A 131 -10.23 -16.26 15.59
N VAL A 132 -10.75 -16.39 14.36
CA VAL A 132 -12.09 -16.93 14.09
C VAL A 132 -12.19 -18.38 14.55
N CYS A 133 -11.21 -19.22 14.22
CA CYS A 133 -11.20 -20.63 14.67
C CYS A 133 -11.18 -20.75 16.19
N THR A 134 -10.36 -19.95 16.87
CA THR A 134 -10.26 -20.02 18.34
C THR A 134 -11.53 -19.49 19.02
N ILE A 135 -12.16 -18.44 18.49
CA ILE A 135 -13.47 -17.96 18.96
C ILE A 135 -14.51 -19.07 18.83
N ALA A 136 -14.55 -19.76 17.69
CA ALA A 136 -15.50 -20.86 17.47
C ALA A 136 -15.27 -22.01 18.48
N VAL A 137 -14.01 -22.38 18.70
CA VAL A 137 -13.66 -23.42 19.70
C VAL A 137 -14.07 -23.02 21.11
N LEU A 138 -13.74 -21.78 21.53
CA LEU A 138 -14.12 -21.28 22.85
C LEU A 138 -15.64 -21.18 23.05
N THR A 139 -16.36 -20.74 22.03
CA THR A 139 -17.83 -20.70 22.05
C THR A 139 -18.42 -22.08 22.14
N LEU A 140 -17.87 -23.06 21.43
CA LEU A 140 -18.27 -24.45 21.50
C LEU A 140 -17.99 -25.04 22.89
N LEU A 141 -16.80 -24.84 23.45
CA LEU A 141 -16.43 -25.27 24.79
C LEU A 141 -17.35 -24.65 25.87
N TYR A 142 -17.64 -23.35 25.74
CA TYR A 142 -18.60 -22.67 26.62
C TYR A 142 -19.99 -23.31 26.57
N ALA A 143 -20.50 -23.64 25.38
CA ALA A 143 -21.78 -24.27 25.19
C ALA A 143 -21.81 -25.71 25.74
N LEU A 144 -20.77 -26.51 25.42
CA LEU A 144 -20.67 -27.90 25.88
C LEU A 144 -20.44 -28.03 27.39
N SER A 145 -19.89 -27.00 28.02
CA SER A 145 -19.62 -26.95 29.46
C SER A 145 -20.84 -26.53 30.29
N ASP A 146 -22.05 -26.45 29.70
CA ASP A 146 -23.27 -26.32 30.46
C ASP A 146 -23.49 -27.58 31.32
N TYR A 147 -23.80 -27.38 32.59
CA TYR A 147 -23.97 -28.48 33.53
C TYR A 147 -24.96 -29.54 33.02
N SER A 148 -26.08 -29.13 32.44
CA SER A 148 -27.11 -30.02 31.90
C SER A 148 -26.59 -30.90 30.75
N ILE A 149 -25.64 -30.40 29.96
CA ILE A 149 -25.04 -31.14 28.86
C ILE A 149 -23.86 -31.98 29.35
N ALA A 150 -22.99 -31.39 30.15
CA ALA A 150 -21.78 -32.02 30.65
C ALA A 150 -22.07 -33.19 31.57
N SER A 151 -23.11 -33.10 32.41
CA SER A 151 -23.53 -34.16 33.34
C SER A 151 -23.99 -35.45 32.65
N VAL A 152 -24.31 -35.42 31.36
CA VAL A 152 -24.64 -36.63 30.58
C VAL A 152 -23.39 -37.48 30.35
N ALA A 153 -22.22 -36.83 30.11
CA ALA A 153 -20.95 -37.50 29.81
C ALA A 153 -20.06 -37.67 31.05
N PHE A 154 -20.14 -36.75 31.99
CA PHE A 154 -19.31 -36.72 33.19
C PHE A 154 -20.20 -36.84 34.45
N PRO A 155 -20.02 -37.89 35.25
CA PRO A 155 -20.79 -38.03 36.49
C PRO A 155 -20.37 -36.90 37.44
N SER A 156 -21.28 -35.97 37.69
CA SER A 156 -21.07 -34.80 38.54
C SER A 156 -22.24 -34.64 39.51
N ILE A 157 -21.98 -34.22 40.75
CA ILE A 157 -22.99 -34.00 41.76
C ILE A 157 -23.58 -32.60 41.60
N PRO A 158 -24.90 -32.38 41.46
CA PRO A 158 -25.48 -31.05 41.34
C PRO A 158 -25.15 -30.17 42.56
N VAL A 159 -24.83 -28.89 42.34
CA VAL A 159 -24.57 -27.97 43.48
C VAL A 159 -25.74 -27.87 44.44
N GLN A 160 -26.98 -27.98 43.93
CA GLN A 160 -28.20 -28.01 44.71
C GLN A 160 -28.20 -29.15 45.76
N GLN A 161 -27.57 -30.28 45.45
CA GLN A 161 -27.45 -31.39 46.37
C GLN A 161 -26.53 -31.08 47.56
N TYR A 162 -25.48 -30.30 47.35
CA TYR A 162 -24.69 -29.80 48.45
C TYR A 162 -25.44 -28.76 49.27
N LEU A 163 -26.22 -27.89 48.62
CA LEU A 163 -26.98 -26.84 49.29
C LEU A 163 -28.16 -27.34 50.06
N SER A 164 -28.73 -28.53 49.75
CA SER A 164 -29.86 -29.13 50.49
C SER A 164 -29.57 -29.44 51.97
N TYR A 165 -28.28 -29.44 52.35
CA TYR A 165 -27.86 -29.63 53.75
C TYR A 165 -27.71 -28.30 54.53
N TYR A 166 -28.09 -27.17 53.90
CA TYR A 166 -28.15 -25.87 54.56
C TYR A 166 -29.59 -25.39 54.72
N THR A 167 -29.77 -24.31 55.48
CA THR A 167 -31.10 -23.70 55.64
C THR A 167 -31.58 -23.05 54.35
N ASP A 168 -32.89 -22.94 54.14
CA ASP A 168 -33.47 -22.30 52.96
C ASP A 168 -32.98 -20.84 52.77
N ALA A 169 -32.77 -20.16 53.90
CA ALA A 169 -32.20 -18.79 53.85
C ALA A 169 -30.76 -18.77 53.27
N PHE A 170 -29.93 -19.75 53.66
CA PHE A 170 -28.58 -19.86 53.12
C PHE A 170 -28.61 -20.25 51.64
N HIS A 171 -29.45 -21.19 51.26
CA HIS A 171 -29.66 -21.61 49.88
C HIS A 171 -30.06 -20.42 48.99
N SER A 172 -31.06 -19.64 49.42
CA SER A 172 -31.54 -18.47 48.70
C SER A 172 -30.45 -17.37 48.58
N TRP A 173 -29.72 -17.13 49.68
CA TRP A 173 -28.61 -16.18 49.70
C TRP A 173 -27.47 -16.64 48.77
N PHE A 174 -27.08 -17.90 48.82
CA PHE A 174 -26.06 -18.47 47.98
C PHE A 174 -26.41 -18.31 46.48
N SER A 175 -27.59 -18.79 46.07
CA SER A 175 -28.06 -18.71 44.69
C SER A 175 -28.18 -17.25 44.21
N GLY A 176 -28.55 -16.32 45.08
CA GLY A 176 -28.64 -14.90 44.80
C GLY A 176 -27.27 -14.28 44.52
N VAL A 177 -26.27 -14.56 45.35
CA VAL A 177 -24.90 -14.07 45.17
C VAL A 177 -24.25 -14.67 43.92
N GLU A 178 -24.42 -15.97 43.69
CA GLU A 178 -23.97 -16.66 42.49
C GLU A 178 -24.54 -16.01 41.22
N SER A 179 -25.86 -15.83 41.18
CA SER A 179 -26.55 -15.21 40.04
C SER A 179 -26.10 -13.78 39.80
N LEU A 180 -25.90 -13.00 40.88
CA LEU A 180 -25.38 -11.63 40.77
C LEU A 180 -23.96 -11.59 40.18
N LEU A 181 -23.05 -12.40 40.71
CA LEU A 181 -21.64 -12.43 40.24
C LEU A 181 -21.53 -12.92 38.80
N THR A 182 -22.30 -13.95 38.42
CA THR A 182 -22.34 -14.48 37.06
C THR A 182 -22.91 -13.45 36.08
N SER A 183 -24.02 -12.80 36.46
CA SER A 183 -24.62 -11.72 35.65
C SER A 183 -23.68 -10.52 35.49
N LEU A 184 -23.00 -10.14 36.58
CA LEU A 184 -22.01 -9.08 36.55
C LEU A 184 -20.80 -9.42 35.63
N HIS A 185 -20.34 -10.68 35.69
CA HIS A 185 -19.28 -11.15 34.82
C HIS A 185 -19.67 -11.07 33.32
N VAL A 186 -20.89 -11.54 32.98
CA VAL A 186 -21.41 -11.45 31.60
C VAL A 186 -21.56 -9.99 31.16
N LEU A 187 -22.07 -9.12 32.04
CA LEU A 187 -22.19 -7.68 31.75
C LEU A 187 -20.83 -7.05 31.48
N LEU A 188 -19.82 -7.32 32.31
CA LEU A 188 -18.46 -6.82 32.09
C LEU A 188 -17.87 -7.32 30.77
N PHE A 189 -18.11 -8.59 30.43
CA PHE A 189 -17.69 -9.16 29.16
C PHE A 189 -18.34 -8.45 27.96
N VAL A 190 -19.65 -8.18 28.01
CA VAL A 190 -20.37 -7.47 26.95
C VAL A 190 -19.86 -6.03 26.84
N VAL A 191 -19.70 -5.32 27.96
CA VAL A 191 -19.13 -3.96 27.98
C VAL A 191 -17.74 -3.95 27.39
N PHE A 192 -16.89 -4.92 27.76
CA PHE A 192 -15.56 -5.08 27.21
C PHE A 192 -15.57 -5.22 25.68
N LEU A 193 -16.43 -6.11 25.15
CA LEU A 193 -16.56 -6.30 23.69
C LEU A 193 -17.05 -5.05 22.97
N VAL A 194 -18.03 -4.35 23.53
CA VAL A 194 -18.55 -3.09 22.93
C VAL A 194 -17.47 -2.02 22.89
N LEU A 195 -16.74 -1.81 23.99
CA LEU A 195 -15.66 -0.83 24.01
C LEU A 195 -14.53 -1.19 23.06
N LEU A 196 -14.17 -2.46 22.97
CA LEU A 196 -13.18 -2.94 22.01
C LEU A 196 -13.62 -2.67 20.57
N PHE A 197 -14.86 -2.98 20.22
CA PHE A 197 -15.42 -2.77 18.89
C PHE A 197 -15.46 -1.28 18.51
N LEU A 198 -15.91 -0.42 19.44
CA LEU A 198 -15.94 1.03 19.22
C LEU A 198 -14.54 1.59 19.00
N GLY A 199 -13.56 1.15 19.77
CA GLY A 199 -12.16 1.54 19.59
C GLY A 199 -11.59 1.12 18.25
N GLN A 200 -11.84 -0.11 17.83
CA GLN A 200 -11.38 -0.62 16.54
C GLN A 200 -12.02 0.11 15.36
N LYS A 201 -13.32 0.45 15.49
CA LYS A 201 -14.02 1.26 14.48
C LYS A 201 -13.42 2.66 14.37
N ALA A 202 -13.16 3.32 15.50
CA ALA A 202 -12.54 4.65 15.53
C ALA A 202 -11.15 4.65 14.89
N GLU A 203 -10.32 3.64 15.20
CA GLU A 203 -8.97 3.51 14.59
C GLU A 203 -9.04 3.25 13.09
N ASN A 204 -9.93 2.38 12.62
CA ASN A 204 -10.13 2.15 11.19
C ASN A 204 -10.54 3.43 10.45
N THR A 205 -11.45 4.23 11.05
CA THR A 205 -11.87 5.51 10.46
C THR A 205 -10.68 6.48 10.39
N ARG A 206 -9.85 6.53 11.43
CA ARG A 206 -8.64 7.36 11.46
C ARG A 206 -7.63 6.95 10.39
N VAL A 207 -7.40 5.65 10.22
CA VAL A 207 -6.50 5.12 9.15
C VAL A 207 -7.03 5.50 7.77
N GLN A 208 -8.35 5.39 7.53
CA GLN A 208 -8.95 5.80 6.27
C GLN A 208 -8.76 7.30 5.99
N GLN A 209 -8.96 8.16 7.01
CA GLN A 209 -8.73 9.60 6.89
C GLN A 209 -7.27 9.93 6.57
N LEU A 210 -6.31 9.29 7.27
CA LEU A 210 -4.88 9.48 7.00
C LEU A 210 -4.49 9.03 5.59
N ASN A 211 -5.03 7.91 5.12
CA ASN A 211 -4.80 7.44 3.75
C ASN A 211 -5.35 8.42 2.71
N ALA A 212 -6.54 8.98 2.93
CA ALA A 212 -7.10 9.99 2.04
C ALA A 212 -6.25 11.28 2.01
N GLN A 213 -5.78 11.75 3.17
CA GLN A 213 -4.87 12.90 3.27
C GLN A 213 -3.53 12.63 2.56
N LEU A 214 -2.98 11.42 2.73
CA LEU A 214 -1.75 11.02 2.07
C LEU A 214 -1.89 11.02 0.55
N GLN A 215 -2.99 10.45 0.01
CA GLN A 215 -3.28 10.45 -1.42
C GLN A 215 -3.40 11.86 -1.98
N GLU A 216 -4.09 12.76 -1.28
CA GLU A 216 -4.21 14.16 -1.70
C GLU A 216 -2.86 14.88 -1.70
N SER A 217 -2.01 14.63 -0.68
CA SER A 217 -0.65 15.19 -0.64
C SER A 217 0.22 14.68 -1.77
N TYR A 218 0.13 13.39 -2.13
CA TYR A 218 0.83 12.83 -3.30
C TYR A 218 0.37 13.47 -4.60
N ARG A 219 -0.95 13.70 -4.78
CA ARG A 219 -1.49 14.40 -5.95
C ARG A 219 -0.94 15.81 -6.08
N GLN A 220 -0.93 16.56 -4.97
CA GLN A 220 -0.38 17.92 -4.95
C GLN A 220 1.11 17.95 -5.28
N LEU A 221 1.91 17.01 -4.72
CA LEU A 221 3.33 16.89 -5.05
C LEU A 221 3.57 16.63 -6.53
N GLN A 222 2.77 15.77 -7.16
CA GLN A 222 2.86 15.53 -8.60
C GLN A 222 2.54 16.78 -9.42
N GLU A 223 1.48 17.53 -9.05
CA GLU A 223 1.14 18.79 -9.71
C GLU A 223 2.25 19.84 -9.57
N TYR A 224 2.89 19.93 -8.40
CA TYR A 224 4.02 20.82 -8.19
C TYR A 224 5.25 20.39 -8.99
N ALA A 225 5.54 19.10 -9.05
CA ALA A 225 6.66 18.58 -9.87
C ALA A 225 6.47 18.92 -11.36
N ASP A 226 5.28 18.65 -11.91
CA ASP A 226 4.95 18.97 -13.30
C ASP A 226 5.06 20.49 -13.61
N LYS A 227 4.58 21.33 -12.69
CA LYS A 227 4.71 22.79 -12.82
C LYS A 227 6.15 23.24 -12.76
N THR A 228 6.95 22.65 -11.88
CA THR A 228 8.37 23.00 -11.71
C THR A 228 9.17 22.61 -12.94
N GLU A 229 8.93 21.42 -13.51
CA GLU A 229 9.54 20.96 -14.75
C GLU A 229 9.21 21.90 -15.91
N HIS A 230 7.92 22.22 -16.09
CA HIS A 230 7.49 23.15 -17.13
C HIS A 230 8.11 24.56 -16.97
N MET A 231 8.20 25.06 -15.73
CA MET A 231 8.85 26.34 -15.45
C MET A 231 10.36 26.31 -15.72
N ALA A 232 11.02 25.19 -15.48
CA ALA A 232 12.45 25.00 -15.81
C ALA A 232 12.66 25.02 -17.32
N GLU A 233 11.80 24.32 -18.08
CA GLU A 233 11.84 24.33 -19.55
C GLU A 233 11.63 25.73 -20.15
N LEU A 234 10.63 26.46 -19.66
CA LEU A 234 10.39 27.86 -20.10
C LEU A 234 11.57 28.80 -19.76
N ARG A 235 12.17 28.62 -18.58
CA ARG A 235 13.36 29.42 -18.20
C ARG A 235 14.54 29.16 -19.15
N GLU A 236 14.79 27.88 -19.44
CA GLU A 236 15.87 27.48 -20.33
C GLU A 236 15.64 27.98 -21.74
N ARG A 237 14.42 27.82 -22.27
CA ARG A 237 14.05 28.39 -23.58
C ARG A 237 14.27 29.90 -23.66
N ASN A 238 13.88 30.64 -22.60
CA ASN A 238 14.09 32.10 -22.54
C ASN A 238 15.57 32.48 -22.37
N ARG A 239 16.40 31.67 -21.73
CA ARG A 239 17.84 31.86 -21.60
C ARG A 239 18.49 31.73 -22.96
N LEU A 240 18.17 30.64 -23.66
CA LEU A 240 18.71 30.35 -25.00
C LEU A 240 18.28 31.38 -26.05
N ALA A 241 17.02 31.80 -26.03
CA ALA A 241 16.53 32.84 -26.91
C ALA A 241 17.34 34.16 -26.76
N ARG A 242 17.71 34.51 -25.52
CA ARG A 242 18.57 35.66 -25.27
C ARG A 242 20.00 35.46 -25.79
N GLU A 243 20.58 34.28 -25.51
CA GLU A 243 21.94 33.94 -25.95
C GLU A 243 22.07 33.94 -27.48
N ILE A 244 21.08 33.39 -28.18
CA ILE A 244 20.98 33.42 -29.64
C ILE A 244 20.84 34.88 -30.14
N HIS A 245 19.97 35.68 -29.52
CA HIS A 245 19.76 37.07 -29.89
C HIS A 245 21.04 37.91 -29.74
N ASP A 246 21.76 37.73 -28.65
CA ASP A 246 23.00 38.44 -28.36
C ASP A 246 24.10 38.05 -29.36
N THR A 247 24.25 36.76 -29.66
CA THR A 247 25.22 36.24 -30.63
C THR A 247 24.90 36.73 -32.04
N LEU A 248 23.64 36.64 -32.47
CA LEU A 248 23.20 37.16 -33.78
C LEU A 248 23.39 38.67 -33.88
N GLY A 249 23.02 39.43 -32.84
CA GLY A 249 23.18 40.89 -32.84
C GLY A 249 24.61 41.33 -33.00
N HIS A 250 25.56 40.71 -32.29
CA HIS A 250 26.98 41.00 -32.40
C HIS A 250 27.54 40.63 -33.78
N THR A 251 27.19 39.45 -34.29
CA THR A 251 27.65 38.97 -35.60
C THR A 251 27.16 39.86 -36.76
N LEU A 252 25.85 40.18 -36.76
CA LEU A 252 25.26 41.05 -37.79
C LEU A 252 25.82 42.44 -37.75
N THR A 253 26.03 43.02 -36.57
CA THR A 253 26.66 44.35 -36.43
C THR A 253 28.09 44.35 -37.00
N GLY A 254 28.88 43.29 -36.72
CA GLY A 254 30.22 43.12 -37.25
C GLY A 254 30.24 42.99 -38.79
N ILE A 255 29.27 42.24 -39.36
CA ILE A 255 29.12 42.11 -40.81
C ILE A 255 28.78 43.48 -41.46
N ILE A 256 27.81 44.21 -40.90
CA ILE A 256 27.40 45.53 -41.40
C ILE A 256 28.61 46.49 -41.41
N MET A 257 29.32 46.61 -40.28
CA MET A 257 30.50 47.51 -40.19
C MET A 257 31.60 47.16 -41.21
N THR A 258 31.90 45.86 -41.38
CA THR A 258 32.94 45.43 -42.32
C THR A 258 32.50 45.59 -43.76
N THR A 259 31.21 45.41 -44.08
CA THR A 259 30.66 45.69 -45.43
C THR A 259 30.64 47.18 -45.75
N ASP A 260 30.21 48.02 -44.79
CA ASP A 260 30.25 49.49 -44.97
C ASP A 260 31.70 50.03 -45.20
N ALA A 261 32.66 49.54 -44.42
CA ALA A 261 34.05 49.85 -44.59
C ALA A 261 34.58 49.42 -46.00
N SER A 262 34.10 48.25 -46.47
CA SER A 262 34.50 47.78 -47.83
C SER A 262 33.94 48.65 -48.92
N LEU A 263 32.69 49.15 -48.78
CA LEU A 263 32.09 50.08 -49.75
C LEU A 263 32.88 51.39 -49.87
N VAL A 264 33.31 51.97 -48.74
CA VAL A 264 34.11 53.19 -48.72
C VAL A 264 35.51 53.00 -49.36
N LEU A 265 36.08 51.80 -49.21
CA LEU A 265 37.45 51.52 -49.75
C LEU A 265 37.44 51.03 -51.20
N MET A 266 36.29 50.80 -51.83
CA MET A 266 36.15 50.09 -53.08
C MET A 266 36.90 50.85 -54.25
N ASP A 267 36.80 52.17 -54.29
CA ASP A 267 37.43 52.99 -55.32
C ASP A 267 38.84 53.43 -54.97
N ALA A 268 39.13 53.62 -53.68
CA ALA A 268 40.43 54.18 -53.25
C ALA A 268 41.48 53.10 -52.95
N ALA A 269 41.07 51.89 -52.52
CA ALA A 269 41.98 50.81 -52.16
C ALA A 269 41.26 49.41 -52.33
N PRO A 270 41.12 48.95 -53.59
CA PRO A 270 40.37 47.74 -53.95
C PRO A 270 40.85 46.48 -53.22
N ASP A 271 42.16 46.31 -53.05
CA ASP A 271 42.75 45.18 -52.35
C ASP A 271 42.39 45.15 -50.85
N GLN A 272 42.23 46.30 -50.19
CA GLN A 272 41.80 46.41 -48.84
C GLN A 272 40.29 46.17 -48.74
N ALA A 273 39.49 46.65 -49.66
CA ALA A 273 38.09 46.38 -49.78
C ALA A 273 37.79 44.85 -49.87
N LYS A 274 38.55 44.14 -50.71
CA LYS A 274 38.46 42.69 -50.85
C LYS A 274 38.80 41.96 -49.56
N LYS A 275 39.80 42.40 -48.81
CA LYS A 275 40.14 41.81 -47.50
C LYS A 275 38.99 41.99 -46.47
N GLN A 276 38.37 43.19 -46.47
CA GLN A 276 37.22 43.44 -45.56
C GLN A 276 36.01 42.60 -45.94
N LEU A 277 35.71 42.41 -47.23
CA LEU A 277 34.62 41.50 -47.67
C LEU A 277 34.89 40.03 -47.29
N GLN A 278 36.15 39.58 -47.38
CA GLN A 278 36.57 38.28 -46.96
C GLN A 278 36.38 38.09 -45.43
N LEU A 279 36.68 39.14 -44.64
CA LEU A 279 36.47 39.14 -43.18
C LEU A 279 34.96 39.07 -42.84
N ALA A 280 34.13 39.88 -43.52
CA ALA A 280 32.70 39.87 -43.37
C ALA A 280 32.10 38.47 -43.63
N ASN A 281 32.53 37.81 -44.73
CA ASN A 281 32.12 36.46 -45.09
C ASN A 281 32.51 35.42 -43.99
N ARG A 282 33.75 35.54 -43.47
CA ARG A 282 34.23 34.68 -42.39
C ARG A 282 33.41 34.89 -41.13
N THR A 283 33.19 36.14 -40.70
CA THR A 283 32.35 36.48 -39.53
C THR A 283 30.93 35.94 -39.67
N ALA A 284 30.34 36.01 -40.87
CA ALA A 284 29.01 35.45 -41.15
C ALA A 284 28.96 33.93 -40.96
N ARG A 285 29.97 33.20 -41.49
CA ARG A 285 30.06 31.74 -41.33
C ARG A 285 30.29 31.33 -39.89
N ASP A 286 31.16 32.03 -39.16
CA ASP A 286 31.45 31.74 -37.76
C ASP A 286 30.20 31.99 -36.89
N GLY A 287 29.50 33.11 -37.10
CA GLY A 287 28.25 33.41 -36.39
C GLY A 287 27.12 32.41 -36.67
N LEU A 288 27.00 31.93 -37.93
CA LEU A 288 26.05 30.89 -38.27
C LEU A 288 26.35 29.55 -37.54
N ASN A 289 27.65 29.21 -37.46
CA ASN A 289 28.07 28.01 -36.72
C ASN A 289 27.85 28.12 -35.22
N ASP A 290 27.99 29.33 -34.64
CA ASP A 290 27.72 29.58 -33.23
C ASP A 290 26.22 29.44 -32.90
N VAL A 291 25.36 29.99 -33.77
CA VAL A 291 23.89 29.78 -33.65
C VAL A 291 23.51 28.31 -33.78
N ARG A 292 24.09 27.61 -34.77
CA ARG A 292 23.87 26.17 -34.92
C ARG A 292 24.31 25.39 -33.67
N ARG A 293 25.45 25.74 -33.06
CA ARG A 293 25.92 25.14 -31.81
C ARG A 293 24.96 25.40 -30.66
N SER A 294 24.45 26.62 -30.47
CA SER A 294 23.48 26.96 -29.43
C SER A 294 22.15 26.25 -29.62
N ILE A 295 21.70 25.99 -30.84
CA ILE A 295 20.50 25.21 -31.14
C ILE A 295 20.76 23.72 -30.89
N ASN A 296 21.91 23.18 -31.25
CA ASN A 296 22.28 21.78 -31.04
C ASN A 296 22.51 21.45 -29.54
N ALA A 297 22.90 22.43 -28.71
CA ALA A 297 22.98 22.23 -27.24
C ALA A 297 21.61 21.92 -26.58
N LEU A 298 20.50 21.97 -27.33
CA LEU A 298 19.18 21.49 -26.95
C LEU A 298 18.96 20.03 -27.33
N ARG A 299 19.93 19.40 -28.02
CA ARG A 299 19.84 18.00 -28.46
C ARG A 299 19.91 17.08 -27.26
N PRO A 300 19.11 16.00 -27.18
CA PRO A 300 19.21 15.01 -26.10
C PRO A 300 20.64 14.44 -26.03
N ASP A 301 21.22 14.37 -24.84
CA ASP A 301 22.58 13.80 -24.60
C ASP A 301 22.76 12.41 -25.23
N ALA A 302 21.65 11.62 -25.33
CA ALA A 302 21.65 10.31 -25.96
C ALA A 302 22.03 10.36 -27.47
N LEU A 303 21.77 11.47 -28.15
CA LEU A 303 22.07 11.65 -29.59
C LEU A 303 23.44 12.33 -29.87
N GLU A 304 24.16 12.73 -28.81
CA GLU A 304 25.49 13.39 -29.00
C GLU A 304 26.63 12.38 -29.10
N HIS A 305 26.48 11.19 -28.52
CA HIS A 305 27.60 10.26 -28.28
C HIS A 305 27.42 8.89 -28.92
N SER A 306 26.28 8.61 -29.59
CA SER A 306 25.93 7.32 -30.17
C SER A 306 25.35 7.49 -31.57
N ASP A 307 25.43 6.45 -32.37
CA ASP A 307 24.64 6.34 -33.60
C ASP A 307 23.16 6.41 -33.28
N PHE A 308 22.33 7.00 -34.13
CA PHE A 308 20.92 7.23 -33.87
C PHE A 308 20.16 5.93 -33.56
N ALA A 309 20.46 4.84 -34.30
CA ALA A 309 19.87 3.54 -34.04
C ALA A 309 20.20 3.04 -32.62
N GLU A 310 21.46 3.11 -32.21
CA GLU A 310 21.93 2.72 -30.88
C GLU A 310 21.32 3.61 -29.78
N ALA A 311 21.23 4.91 -30.01
CA ALA A 311 20.61 5.85 -29.06
C ALA A 311 19.13 5.52 -28.82
N LEU A 312 18.42 5.13 -29.87
CA LEU A 312 17.00 4.76 -29.79
C LEU A 312 16.80 3.44 -29.05
N GLU A 313 17.59 2.41 -29.37
CA GLU A 313 17.55 1.10 -28.70
C GLU A 313 17.88 1.25 -27.20
N ASN A 314 18.94 1.96 -26.86
CA ASN A 314 19.33 2.26 -25.47
C ASN A 314 18.22 2.99 -24.69
N THR A 315 17.50 3.89 -25.35
CA THR A 315 16.39 4.62 -24.72
C THR A 315 15.21 3.71 -24.44
N ILE A 316 14.85 2.84 -25.38
CA ILE A 316 13.80 1.85 -25.21
C ILE A 316 14.17 0.84 -24.11
N GLU A 317 15.40 0.34 -24.09
CA GLU A 317 15.89 -0.58 -23.05
C GLU A 317 15.84 0.06 -21.67
N LYS A 318 16.36 1.28 -21.48
CA LYS A 318 16.27 2.03 -20.23
C LYS A 318 14.81 2.24 -19.79
N PHE A 319 13.93 2.53 -20.75
CA PHE A 319 12.50 2.69 -20.44
C PHE A 319 11.89 1.40 -19.92
N CYS A 320 12.18 0.25 -20.53
CA CYS A 320 11.73 -1.06 -20.03
C CYS A 320 12.29 -1.38 -18.64
N LEU A 321 13.53 -1.00 -18.35
CA LEU A 321 14.14 -1.21 -17.02
C LEU A 321 13.55 -0.33 -15.93
N THR A 322 13.07 0.85 -16.27
CA THR A 322 12.54 1.84 -15.31
C THR A 322 11.02 1.77 -15.14
N THR A 323 10.33 1.09 -16.05
CA THR A 323 8.88 0.93 -16.03
C THR A 323 8.50 -0.55 -16.03
N SER A 324 7.25 -0.88 -15.69
CA SER A 324 6.72 -2.25 -15.79
C SER A 324 6.13 -2.56 -17.17
N ALA A 325 6.32 -1.68 -18.16
CA ALA A 325 5.83 -1.86 -19.52
C ALA A 325 6.83 -2.64 -20.38
N MET A 326 6.31 -3.50 -21.24
CA MET A 326 7.08 -4.22 -22.26
C MET A 326 6.98 -3.45 -23.59
N VAL A 327 8.12 -3.11 -24.18
CA VAL A 327 8.18 -2.42 -25.49
C VAL A 327 8.70 -3.38 -26.54
N THR A 328 7.92 -3.57 -27.61
CA THR A 328 8.35 -4.29 -28.81
C THR A 328 8.76 -3.29 -29.87
N TYR A 329 10.04 -3.26 -30.23
CA TYR A 329 10.59 -2.37 -31.25
C TYR A 329 10.83 -3.13 -32.54
N THR A 330 10.32 -2.63 -33.65
CA THR A 330 10.52 -3.17 -34.99
C THR A 330 10.97 -2.08 -35.94
N GLN A 331 12.11 -2.29 -36.59
CA GLN A 331 12.69 -1.35 -37.54
C GLN A 331 12.77 -1.98 -38.93
N ASN A 332 12.04 -1.39 -39.88
CA ASN A 332 11.99 -1.81 -41.30
C ASN A 332 12.38 -0.64 -42.22
N ALA A 333 13.04 0.39 -41.70
CA ALA A 333 13.35 1.62 -42.45
C ALA A 333 14.72 1.61 -43.12
N GLY A 334 15.46 0.49 -43.04
CA GLY A 334 16.83 0.40 -43.58
C GLY A 334 17.86 1.15 -42.74
N GLU A 335 18.84 1.81 -43.35
CA GLU A 335 19.78 2.65 -42.62
C GLU A 335 19.05 3.87 -42.04
N LEU A 336 19.26 4.11 -40.73
CA LEU A 336 18.68 5.24 -39.99
C LEU A 336 19.68 6.44 -40.01
N ASP A 337 20.00 6.92 -41.19
CA ASP A 337 20.88 8.06 -41.36
C ASP A 337 20.05 9.30 -41.77
N PHE A 338 19.78 10.14 -40.78
CA PHE A 338 18.93 11.33 -40.90
C PHE A 338 19.72 12.62 -40.61
N ALA A 339 19.15 13.76 -40.96
CA ALA A 339 19.70 15.03 -40.50
C ALA A 339 19.51 15.20 -38.98
N PRO A 340 20.38 15.93 -38.26
CA PRO A 340 20.33 16.05 -36.81
C PRO A 340 19.01 16.55 -36.24
N ASP A 341 18.30 17.42 -36.93
CA ASP A 341 16.97 17.92 -36.58
C ASP A 341 15.87 16.87 -36.78
N GLU A 342 16.02 15.99 -37.76
CA GLU A 342 15.13 14.87 -38.02
C GLU A 342 15.33 13.75 -36.97
N GLU A 343 16.57 13.40 -36.65
CA GLU A 343 16.91 12.46 -35.58
C GLU A 343 16.31 12.90 -34.27
N GLU A 344 16.42 14.18 -33.91
CA GLU A 344 15.85 14.72 -32.70
C GLU A 344 14.33 14.64 -32.71
N ALA A 345 13.66 14.98 -33.81
CA ALA A 345 12.23 14.93 -33.93
C ALA A 345 11.70 13.50 -33.77
N ILE A 346 12.32 12.53 -34.45
CA ILE A 346 11.97 11.10 -34.38
C ILE A 346 12.17 10.60 -32.94
N TYR A 347 13.30 10.88 -32.33
CA TYR A 347 13.65 10.50 -30.96
C TYR A 347 12.61 11.02 -29.96
N ARG A 348 12.26 12.30 -30.05
CA ARG A 348 11.27 12.92 -29.15
C ARG A 348 9.88 12.38 -29.35
N VAL A 349 9.45 12.10 -30.57
CA VAL A 349 8.15 11.48 -30.84
C VAL A 349 8.07 10.12 -30.15
N ILE A 350 9.10 9.29 -30.26
CA ILE A 350 9.11 7.97 -29.63
C ILE A 350 9.16 8.10 -28.10
N GLN A 351 10.08 8.92 -27.56
CA GLN A 351 10.24 9.13 -26.11
C GLN A 351 8.93 9.62 -25.45
N GLU A 352 8.30 10.63 -26.06
CA GLU A 352 7.05 11.20 -25.55
C GLU A 352 5.88 10.21 -25.65
N SER A 353 5.83 9.42 -26.75
CA SER A 353 4.80 8.40 -26.92
C SER A 353 4.92 7.29 -25.89
N LEU A 354 6.12 6.80 -25.61
CA LEU A 354 6.37 5.81 -24.55
C LEU A 354 5.93 6.33 -23.18
N THR A 355 6.30 7.58 -22.87
CA THR A 355 5.94 8.23 -21.62
C THR A 355 4.42 8.38 -21.48
N ASN A 356 3.73 8.80 -22.55
CA ASN A 356 2.28 8.98 -22.57
C ASN A 356 1.54 7.64 -22.41
N ALA A 357 2.01 6.57 -23.04
CA ALA A 357 1.42 5.23 -22.93
C ALA A 357 1.41 4.74 -21.49
N VAL A 358 2.50 4.90 -20.75
CA VAL A 358 2.57 4.47 -19.34
C VAL A 358 1.87 5.47 -18.40
N ARG A 359 2.19 6.77 -18.53
CA ARG A 359 1.71 7.80 -17.59
C ARG A 359 0.21 8.07 -17.72
N HIS A 360 -0.30 8.07 -18.94
CA HIS A 360 -1.69 8.44 -19.24
C HIS A 360 -2.54 7.25 -19.64
N GLY A 361 -1.96 6.29 -20.37
CA GLY A 361 -2.65 5.09 -20.83
C GLY A 361 -2.62 3.93 -19.84
N GLN A 362 -1.69 3.93 -18.87
CA GLN A 362 -1.43 2.78 -17.98
C GLN A 362 -1.15 1.50 -18.77
N ALA A 363 -0.51 1.64 -19.91
CA ALA A 363 -0.21 0.55 -20.83
C ALA A 363 0.81 -0.42 -20.22
N ARG A 364 0.67 -1.69 -20.57
CA ARG A 364 1.61 -2.74 -20.22
C ARG A 364 2.41 -3.23 -21.42
N ASN A 365 1.83 -3.14 -22.61
CA ASN A 365 2.48 -3.52 -23.84
C ASN A 365 2.43 -2.36 -24.82
N ILE A 366 3.61 -1.99 -25.36
CA ILE A 366 3.78 -0.90 -26.30
C ILE A 366 4.51 -1.45 -27.52
N GLU A 367 4.00 -1.19 -28.71
CA GLU A 367 4.63 -1.52 -29.99
C GLU A 367 5.14 -0.24 -30.65
N VAL A 368 6.43 -0.19 -30.98
CA VAL A 368 7.07 0.89 -31.72
C VAL A 368 7.55 0.34 -33.05
N ARG A 369 7.08 0.91 -34.15
CA ARG A 369 7.46 0.50 -35.51
C ARG A 369 7.98 1.69 -36.30
N LEU A 370 9.10 1.49 -36.97
CA LEU A 370 9.66 2.40 -37.97
C LEU A 370 9.63 1.71 -39.31
N ASP A 371 8.78 2.19 -40.20
CA ASP A 371 8.64 1.67 -41.56
C ASP A 371 9.00 2.76 -42.57
N ARG A 372 9.70 2.41 -43.66
CA ARG A 372 10.01 3.32 -44.77
C ARG A 372 9.41 2.80 -46.06
N ASP A 373 8.62 3.64 -46.69
CA ASP A 373 8.02 3.35 -48.02
C ASP A 373 8.47 4.46 -48.99
N GLY A 374 9.42 4.10 -49.88
CA GLY A 374 10.07 5.07 -50.72
C GLY A 374 10.78 6.14 -49.92
N ASP A 375 10.39 7.41 -50.13
CA ASP A 375 10.96 8.57 -49.42
C ASP A 375 10.23 8.90 -48.13
N GLN A 376 9.14 8.17 -47.78
CA GLN A 376 8.36 8.45 -46.58
C GLN A 376 8.76 7.54 -45.41
N LEU A 377 9.16 8.13 -44.30
CA LEU A 377 9.31 7.45 -43.01
C LEU A 377 8.01 7.55 -42.25
N THR A 378 7.56 6.42 -41.73
CA THR A 378 6.37 6.30 -40.86
C THR A 378 6.78 5.71 -39.52
N ILE A 379 6.48 6.44 -38.44
CA ILE A 379 6.67 6.02 -37.06
C ILE A 379 5.31 5.69 -36.51
N THR A 380 5.09 4.46 -36.07
CA THR A 380 3.85 4.03 -35.45
C THR A 380 4.12 3.58 -34.03
N VAL A 381 3.41 4.15 -33.06
CA VAL A 381 3.45 3.73 -31.65
C VAL A 381 2.03 3.32 -31.25
N ARG A 382 1.88 2.08 -30.78
CA ARG A 382 0.64 1.50 -30.31
C ARG A 382 0.78 1.04 -28.88
N ASP A 383 -0.22 1.27 -28.07
CA ASP A 383 -0.28 0.75 -26.72
C ASP A 383 -1.60 0.02 -26.43
N ASP A 384 -1.61 -0.77 -25.35
CA ASP A 384 -2.77 -1.49 -24.85
C ASP A 384 -3.46 -0.79 -23.66
N GLY A 385 -3.20 0.50 -23.49
CA GLY A 385 -3.71 1.29 -22.36
C GLY A 385 -5.18 1.67 -22.48
N THR A 386 -5.60 2.58 -21.61
CA THR A 386 -7.01 3.04 -21.53
C THR A 386 -7.40 3.99 -22.66
N GLY A 387 -6.45 4.41 -23.49
CA GLY A 387 -6.67 5.42 -24.52
C GLY A 387 -6.92 6.82 -23.97
N MET A 388 -7.31 7.75 -24.83
CA MET A 388 -7.60 9.13 -24.49
C MET A 388 -9.11 9.31 -24.18
N PRO A 389 -9.50 9.90 -23.05
CA PRO A 389 -10.89 10.16 -22.72
C PRO A 389 -11.60 11.01 -23.77
N ALA A 390 -12.84 10.67 -24.11
CA ALA A 390 -13.63 11.42 -25.06
C ALA A 390 -13.79 12.90 -24.63
N GLY A 391 -13.53 13.83 -25.54
CA GLY A 391 -13.63 15.27 -25.28
C GLY A 391 -12.42 15.91 -24.58
N LYS A 392 -11.37 15.16 -24.27
CA LYS A 392 -10.12 15.73 -23.75
C LYS A 392 -9.40 16.50 -24.88
N LYS A 393 -9.02 17.75 -24.62
CA LYS A 393 -8.22 18.54 -25.54
C LYS A 393 -6.81 17.96 -25.64
N GLU A 394 -6.18 18.18 -26.79
CA GLU A 394 -4.78 17.87 -27.04
C GLU A 394 -3.88 18.42 -25.91
N GLY A 395 -3.07 17.54 -25.33
CA GLY A 395 -2.10 17.91 -24.29
C GLY A 395 -0.83 18.56 -24.90
N PHE A 396 -0.01 19.16 -24.03
CA PHE A 396 1.23 19.83 -24.47
C PHE A 396 2.18 18.89 -25.24
N GLY A 397 2.36 17.64 -24.82
CA GLY A 397 3.24 16.68 -25.49
C GLY A 397 2.81 16.39 -26.93
N LEU A 398 1.53 16.10 -27.19
CA LEU A 398 0.99 15.88 -28.53
C LEU A 398 1.14 17.13 -29.41
N ARG A 399 0.89 18.30 -28.85
CA ARG A 399 1.03 19.57 -29.55
C ARG A 399 2.49 19.86 -29.94
N HIS A 400 3.44 19.67 -29.04
CA HIS A 400 4.87 19.88 -29.35
C HIS A 400 5.39 18.89 -30.38
N MET A 401 4.96 17.61 -30.31
CA MET A 401 5.30 16.62 -31.34
C MET A 401 4.77 17.07 -32.71
N ARG A 402 3.55 17.56 -32.77
CA ARG A 402 2.95 18.10 -34.02
C ARG A 402 3.73 19.27 -34.55
N GLU A 403 3.95 20.31 -33.73
CA GLU A 403 4.68 21.53 -34.11
C GLU A 403 6.10 21.20 -34.65
N ARG A 404 6.78 20.25 -34.00
CA ARG A 404 8.13 19.81 -34.40
C ARG A 404 8.14 19.07 -35.75
N LEU A 405 7.14 18.18 -35.97
CA LEU A 405 7.01 17.50 -37.26
C LEU A 405 6.58 18.42 -38.37
N GLU A 406 5.73 19.42 -38.12
CA GLU A 406 5.32 20.44 -39.11
C GLU A 406 6.52 21.27 -39.60
N LEU A 407 7.49 21.56 -38.71
CA LEU A 407 8.73 22.24 -39.10
C LEU A 407 9.58 21.41 -40.10
N LEU A 408 9.41 20.09 -40.07
CA LEU A 408 10.08 19.15 -40.98
C LEU A 408 9.15 18.69 -42.12
N HIS A 409 8.07 19.45 -42.39
CA HIS A 409 7.04 19.12 -43.39
C HIS A 409 6.38 17.75 -43.16
N GLY A 410 6.43 17.23 -41.91
CA GLY A 410 5.81 16.01 -41.48
C GLY A 410 4.38 16.19 -40.97
N SER A 411 3.76 15.09 -40.59
CA SER A 411 2.40 15.07 -40.02
C SER A 411 2.27 14.13 -38.83
N LEU A 412 1.35 14.45 -37.91
CA LEU A 412 1.03 13.64 -36.74
C LEU A 412 -0.45 13.32 -36.73
N HIS A 413 -0.77 12.01 -36.64
CA HIS A 413 -2.12 11.50 -36.45
C HIS A 413 -2.14 10.63 -35.21
N TYR A 414 -3.23 10.69 -34.45
CA TYR A 414 -3.41 9.87 -33.26
C TYR A 414 -4.89 9.62 -32.95
N GLY A 415 -5.17 8.55 -32.25
CA GLY A 415 -6.51 8.21 -31.82
C GLY A 415 -6.59 6.95 -30.97
N ASN A 416 -7.77 6.72 -30.39
CA ASN A 416 -8.03 5.48 -29.71
C ASN A 416 -8.26 4.36 -30.70
N ARG A 417 -7.70 3.19 -30.43
CA ARG A 417 -7.91 1.98 -31.22
C ARG A 417 -9.25 1.34 -30.88
N PRO A 418 -9.95 0.74 -31.87
CA PRO A 418 -11.15 -0.03 -31.60
C PRO A 418 -10.90 -1.18 -30.62
N ALA A 419 -11.88 -1.48 -29.76
CA ALA A 419 -11.77 -2.58 -28.80
C ALA A 419 -11.58 -3.95 -29.50
N GLU A 420 -12.10 -4.12 -30.70
CA GLU A 420 -11.94 -5.32 -31.55
C GLU A 420 -10.48 -5.53 -32.00
N GLU A 421 -9.67 -4.46 -32.04
CA GLU A 421 -8.26 -4.47 -32.39
C GLU A 421 -7.33 -4.45 -31.16
N GLY A 422 -7.85 -4.76 -29.98
CA GLY A 422 -7.10 -4.78 -28.73
C GLY A 422 -7.20 -3.51 -27.87
N GLY A 423 -7.93 -2.48 -28.33
CA GLY A 423 -8.07 -1.21 -27.61
C GLY A 423 -6.78 -0.41 -27.52
N GLY A 424 -6.71 0.56 -26.59
CA GLY A 424 -5.53 1.40 -26.35
C GLY A 424 -5.46 2.63 -27.26
N PHE A 425 -4.26 3.14 -27.45
CA PHE A 425 -4.00 4.35 -28.25
C PHE A 425 -3.00 4.06 -29.37
N GLU A 426 -3.16 4.76 -30.48
CA GLU A 426 -2.24 4.70 -31.62
C GLU A 426 -1.84 6.10 -32.00
N LEU A 427 -0.53 6.29 -32.21
CA LEU A 427 0.06 7.50 -32.76
C LEU A 427 0.84 7.14 -34.01
N THR A 428 0.65 7.89 -35.07
CA THR A 428 1.36 7.75 -36.34
C THR A 428 1.96 9.08 -36.75
N ALA A 429 3.29 9.16 -36.82
CA ALA A 429 4.02 10.29 -37.36
C ALA A 429 4.59 9.94 -38.75
N ARG A 430 4.52 10.87 -39.69
CA ARG A 430 5.04 10.70 -41.05
C ARG A 430 5.92 11.89 -41.39
N LEU A 431 7.08 11.62 -41.95
CA LEU A 431 8.00 12.63 -42.48
C LEU A 431 8.73 12.11 -43.73
N GLN A 432 9.24 13.03 -44.55
CA GLN A 432 10.10 12.71 -45.67
C GLN A 432 11.52 13.13 -45.33
N PRO A 433 12.37 12.19 -44.87
CA PRO A 433 13.73 12.51 -44.46
C PRO A 433 14.54 13.02 -45.66
N ARG A 434 15.32 14.05 -45.42
CA ARG A 434 16.28 14.58 -46.39
C ARG A 434 17.45 13.61 -46.57
N GLN A 435 17.97 13.44 -47.80
CA GLN A 435 19.21 12.71 -47.97
C GLN A 435 20.37 13.51 -47.39
N LYS A 436 21.25 12.85 -46.61
CA LYS A 436 22.41 13.47 -46.01
C LYS A 436 23.34 14.03 -47.13
N GLY A 437 23.30 15.32 -47.37
CA GLY A 437 24.03 16.00 -48.46
C GLY A 437 23.25 17.11 -49.17
N GLU A 438 21.93 17.17 -49.05
CA GLU A 438 21.11 18.29 -49.49
C GLU A 438 21.08 19.37 -48.40
N GLU A 439 22.17 20.16 -48.31
CA GLU A 439 22.12 21.43 -47.56
C GLU A 439 21.13 22.37 -48.26
N ASN A 440 20.15 22.86 -47.53
CA ASN A 440 19.29 23.94 -48.00
C ASN A 440 20.16 25.10 -48.50
N ILE A 441 20.10 25.35 -49.81
CA ILE A 441 20.61 26.56 -50.45
C ILE A 441 19.73 27.74 -50.04
#